data_2ef3f7ea01ff0ecf4fa32b506200a1be
#
_entry.id   2ef3f7ea01ff0ecf4fa32b506200a1be
#
_cell.length_a   1.000
_cell.length_b   1.000
_cell.length_c   1.000
_cell.angle_alpha   90.00
_cell.angle_beta   90.00
_cell.angle_gamma   90.00
#
_symmetry.space_group_name_H-M   'P 1'
#
loop_
_entity.id
_entity.type
_entity.pdbx_description
1 polymer ?
#
loop_
_entity_poly.entity_id
_entity_poly.type
_entity_poly.pdbx_seq_one_letter_code
_entity_poly.pdbx_strand_id
1 'polypeptide(L)'
;MIRTAAMEALADREAFDEPIELILRAIFPVPGSWSNRKRAQAYTGSIKPGKKPDLDNIAKAWNDALNGVVYRDDSLICRMALEKRYGPRALVVVTVQPMTTVPHRNVPVQSVPFSVLGESNGSGE
;
A
#
# COMPACT_ATOMS: atom_id res chain seq x y z
N MET A 1 -4.31 14.08 -1.28
CA MET A 1 -2.90 13.70 -1.44
C MET A 1 -2.74 12.28 -1.97
N ILE A 2 -3.33 11.30 -1.32
CA ILE A 2 -3.27 9.92 -1.82
C ILE A 2 -3.90 9.83 -3.20
N ARG A 3 -5.03 10.48 -3.37
CA ARG A 3 -5.73 10.43 -4.65
C ARG A 3 -4.89 11.05 -5.76
N THR A 4 -4.18 12.13 -5.45
CA THR A 4 -3.32 12.76 -6.44
C THR A 4 -2.21 11.83 -6.86
N ALA A 5 -1.59 11.15 -5.89
CA ALA A 5 -0.53 10.20 -6.20
C ALA A 5 -1.06 9.05 -7.06
N ALA A 6 -2.27 8.58 -6.77
CA ALA A 6 -2.87 7.51 -7.57
C ALA A 6 -3.13 7.97 -9.00
N MET A 7 -3.60 9.19 -9.15
CA MET A 7 -3.85 9.74 -10.49
C MET A 7 -2.56 9.86 -11.28
N GLU A 8 -1.50 10.29 -10.63
CA GLU A 8 -0.21 10.41 -11.31
C GLU A 8 0.31 9.05 -11.76
N ALA A 9 0.13 8.04 -10.91
CA ALA A 9 0.59 6.70 -11.26
C ALA A 9 -0.16 6.11 -12.43
N LEU A 10 -1.36 6.60 -12.69
CA LEU A 10 -2.21 6.10 -13.77
C LEU A 10 -2.37 7.06 -14.92
N ALA A 11 -1.47 8.04 -15.04
CA ALA A 11 -1.65 9.11 -16.00
C ALA A 11 -1.99 8.61 -17.41
N ASP A 12 -1.43 7.47 -17.82
CA ASP A 12 -1.61 6.97 -19.17
C ASP A 12 -2.45 5.70 -19.23
N ARG A 13 -3.23 5.43 -18.21
CA ARG A 13 -3.98 4.18 -18.14
C ARG A 13 -5.44 4.43 -17.92
N GLU A 14 -6.24 3.53 -18.47
CA GLU A 14 -7.66 3.51 -18.17
C GLU A 14 -7.90 2.73 -16.90
N ALA A 15 -8.94 3.09 -16.17
CA ALA A 15 -9.33 2.38 -14.98
C ALA A 15 -9.75 0.95 -15.33
N PHE A 16 -9.42 0.03 -14.45
CA PHE A 16 -9.88 -1.36 -14.62
C PHE A 16 -11.41 -1.40 -14.56
N ASP A 17 -11.99 -2.21 -15.40
CA ASP A 17 -13.44 -2.37 -15.44
C ASP A 17 -13.80 -3.85 -15.46
N GLU A 18 -13.09 -4.63 -14.66
CA GLU A 18 -13.25 -6.06 -14.55
C GLU A 18 -12.89 -6.46 -13.13
N PRO A 19 -13.27 -7.64 -12.68
CA PRO A 19 -12.88 -8.09 -11.33
C PRO A 19 -11.39 -8.03 -11.15
N ILE A 20 -10.97 -7.49 -10.03
CA ILE A 20 -9.56 -7.24 -9.75
C ILE A 20 -9.16 -7.76 -8.38
N GLU A 21 -7.86 -7.87 -8.21
CA GLU A 21 -7.23 -8.11 -6.92
C GLU A 21 -6.47 -6.85 -6.52
N LEU A 22 -6.64 -6.45 -5.27
CA LEU A 22 -5.94 -5.29 -4.72
C LEU A 22 -4.97 -5.79 -3.67
N ILE A 23 -3.69 -5.49 -3.87
CA ILE A 23 -2.65 -5.85 -2.92
C ILE A 23 -2.06 -4.56 -2.39
N LEU A 24 -2.09 -4.39 -1.08
CA LEU A 24 -1.60 -3.18 -0.44
C LEU A 24 -0.59 -3.56 0.64
N ARG A 25 0.59 -2.99 0.54
CA ARG A 25 1.66 -3.25 1.49
C ARG A 25 2.12 -1.93 2.07
N ALA A 26 1.91 -1.75 3.36
CA ALA A 26 2.30 -0.52 4.06
C ALA A 26 3.66 -0.74 4.71
N ILE A 27 4.63 0.07 4.32
CA ILE A 27 6.00 -0.04 4.79
C ILE A 27 6.25 1.05 5.81
N PHE A 28 6.71 0.64 6.99
CA PHE A 28 7.00 1.55 8.10
C PHE A 28 8.51 1.63 8.30
N PRO A 29 9.04 2.81 8.61
CA PRO A 29 10.47 2.92 8.88
C PRO A 29 10.80 2.29 10.22
N VAL A 30 11.99 1.71 10.31
CA VAL A 30 12.47 1.15 11.54
C VAL A 30 12.89 2.30 12.46
N PRO A 31 12.48 2.30 13.73
CA PRO A 31 12.92 3.35 14.66
C PRO A 31 14.43 3.42 14.74
N GLY A 32 14.96 4.63 14.76
CA GLY A 32 16.40 4.83 14.76
C GLY A 32 17.10 4.31 16.01
N SER A 33 16.35 4.16 17.10
CA SER A 33 16.92 3.72 18.37
C SER A 33 17.12 2.21 18.45
N TRP A 34 16.62 1.45 17.47
CA TRP A 34 16.72 0.00 17.52
C TRP A 34 18.15 -0.45 17.25
N SER A 35 18.54 -1.54 17.90
CA SER A 35 19.85 -2.14 17.70
C SER A 35 19.94 -2.71 16.27
N ASN A 36 21.16 -2.96 15.84
CA ASN A 36 21.37 -3.56 14.52
C ASN A 36 20.72 -4.92 14.42
N ARG A 37 20.74 -5.69 15.48
CA ARG A 37 20.13 -7.01 15.48
C ARG A 37 18.62 -6.90 15.34
N LYS A 38 18.00 -6.01 16.09
CA LYS A 38 16.57 -5.84 16.03
C LYS A 38 16.16 -5.28 14.69
N ARG A 39 16.96 -4.38 14.15
CA ARG A 39 16.72 -3.80 12.82
C ARG A 39 16.74 -4.88 11.75
N ALA A 40 17.70 -5.79 11.84
CA ALA A 40 17.76 -6.89 10.87
C ALA A 40 16.54 -7.78 10.98
N GLN A 41 16.06 -8.03 12.19
CA GLN A 41 14.86 -8.83 12.38
C GLN A 41 13.64 -8.15 11.80
N ALA A 42 13.59 -6.83 11.89
CA ALA A 42 12.48 -6.08 11.29
C ALA A 42 12.50 -6.21 9.77
N TYR A 43 13.68 -6.10 9.17
CA TYR A 43 13.78 -6.16 7.71
C TYR A 43 13.50 -7.55 7.17
N THR A 44 13.80 -8.58 7.93
CA THR A 44 13.52 -9.96 7.47
C THR A 44 12.07 -10.36 7.74
N GLY A 45 11.31 -9.54 8.44
CA GLY A 45 9.91 -9.83 8.69
C GLY A 45 9.65 -10.58 9.98
N SER A 46 10.68 -10.84 10.78
CA SER A 46 10.49 -11.50 12.09
C SER A 46 9.76 -10.58 13.05
N ILE A 47 9.92 -9.27 12.89
CA ILE A 47 9.23 -8.28 13.70
C ILE A 47 8.34 -7.48 12.77
N LYS A 48 7.07 -7.35 13.13
CA LYS A 48 6.10 -6.63 12.34
C LYS A 48 5.68 -5.34 13.03
N PRO A 49 5.32 -4.30 12.26
CA PRO A 49 4.82 -3.06 12.88
C PRO A 49 3.48 -3.31 13.53
N GLY A 50 3.41 -3.11 14.83
CA GLY A 50 2.17 -3.32 15.57
C GLY A 50 1.53 -2.03 16.05
N LYS A 51 1.92 -0.88 15.51
CA LYS A 51 1.42 0.39 15.97
C LYS A 51 0.51 1.03 14.92
N LYS A 52 -0.15 2.07 15.31
CA LYS A 52 -1.05 2.79 14.41
C LYS A 52 -0.28 3.41 13.26
N PRO A 53 -0.96 3.65 12.15
CA PRO A 53 -2.38 3.43 11.94
C PRO A 53 -2.71 1.96 11.70
N ASP A 54 -3.96 1.61 11.99
CA ASP A 54 -4.43 0.25 11.77
C ASP A 54 -4.47 -0.08 10.29
N LEU A 55 -4.26 -1.34 9.98
CA LEU A 55 -4.20 -1.76 8.59
C LEU A 55 -5.52 -1.53 7.86
N ASP A 56 -6.65 -1.76 8.51
CA ASP A 56 -7.93 -1.54 7.87
C ASP A 56 -8.18 -0.05 7.61
N ASN A 57 -7.67 0.83 8.46
CA ASN A 57 -7.76 2.27 8.19
C ASN A 57 -6.92 2.67 7.00
N ILE A 58 -5.73 2.09 6.88
CA ILE A 58 -4.89 2.35 5.72
C ILE A 58 -5.58 1.88 4.45
N ALA A 59 -6.14 0.68 4.50
CA ALA A 59 -6.82 0.11 3.35
C ALA A 59 -8.02 0.96 2.95
N LYS A 60 -8.77 1.45 3.93
CA LYS A 60 -9.93 2.28 3.64
C LYS A 60 -9.53 3.57 2.97
N ALA A 61 -8.50 4.22 3.48
CA ALA A 61 -8.05 5.48 2.91
C ALA A 61 -7.57 5.31 1.48
N TRP A 62 -6.82 4.25 1.22
CA TRP A 62 -6.32 4.01 -0.12
C TRP A 62 -7.42 3.56 -1.07
N ASN A 63 -8.34 2.74 -0.58
CA ASN A 63 -9.46 2.33 -1.40
C ASN A 63 -10.29 3.53 -1.83
N ASP A 64 -10.55 4.46 -0.90
CA ASP A 64 -11.28 5.67 -1.25
C ASP A 64 -10.55 6.50 -2.30
N ALA A 65 -9.23 6.55 -2.20
CA ALA A 65 -8.45 7.32 -3.16
C ALA A 65 -8.38 6.67 -4.53
N LEU A 66 -8.38 5.35 -4.57
CA LEU A 66 -8.24 4.62 -5.82
C LEU A 66 -9.56 4.41 -6.53
N ASN A 67 -10.65 4.44 -5.80
CA ASN A 67 -11.98 4.18 -6.35
C ASN A 67 -12.31 5.23 -7.41
N GLY A 68 -12.68 4.77 -8.59
CA GLY A 68 -12.99 5.66 -9.69
C GLY A 68 -11.77 6.18 -10.42
N VAL A 69 -10.57 5.84 -9.96
CA VAL A 69 -9.32 6.28 -10.59
C VAL A 69 -8.59 5.08 -11.16
N VAL A 70 -8.26 4.12 -10.31
CA VAL A 70 -7.53 2.93 -10.73
C VAL A 70 -8.48 1.85 -11.21
N TYR A 71 -9.63 1.74 -10.59
CA TYR A 71 -10.69 0.84 -11.01
C TYR A 71 -12.00 1.63 -10.97
N ARG A 72 -12.94 1.22 -11.78
CA ARG A 72 -14.15 1.99 -11.95
C ARG A 72 -14.99 2.05 -10.68
N ASP A 73 -14.99 0.97 -9.93
CA ASP A 73 -15.79 0.91 -8.71
C ASP A 73 -15.17 -0.13 -7.79
N ASP A 74 -15.28 0.10 -6.48
CA ASP A 74 -14.71 -0.84 -5.52
C ASP A 74 -15.45 -2.17 -5.47
N SER A 75 -16.64 -2.23 -6.07
CA SER A 75 -17.34 -3.50 -6.20
C SER A 75 -16.60 -4.49 -7.08
N LEU A 76 -15.63 -4.02 -7.85
CA LEU A 76 -14.82 -4.89 -8.69
C LEU A 76 -13.74 -5.63 -7.91
N ILE A 77 -13.48 -5.22 -6.68
CA ILE A 77 -12.45 -5.87 -5.86
C ILE A 77 -12.98 -7.21 -5.39
N CYS A 78 -12.43 -8.29 -5.91
CA CYS A 78 -12.84 -9.63 -5.56
C CYS A 78 -11.84 -10.33 -4.65
N ARG A 79 -10.66 -9.79 -4.50
CA ARG A 79 -9.65 -10.30 -3.58
C ARG A 79 -8.82 -9.13 -3.10
N MET A 80 -8.48 -9.16 -1.81
CA MET A 80 -7.71 -8.08 -1.22
C MET A 80 -6.66 -8.69 -0.31
N ALA A 81 -5.41 -8.28 -0.46
CA ALA A 81 -4.32 -8.70 0.41
C ALA A 81 -3.71 -7.46 1.03
N LEU A 82 -3.63 -7.44 2.35
CA LEU A 82 -3.16 -6.28 3.09
C LEU A 82 -2.04 -6.71 4.01
N GLU A 83 -1.00 -5.89 4.08
CA GLU A 83 0.16 -6.23 4.88
C GLU A 83 0.83 -4.98 5.43
N LYS A 84 1.33 -5.08 6.66
CA LYS A 84 2.22 -4.07 7.23
C LYS A 84 3.59 -4.71 7.41
N ARG A 85 4.64 -3.98 7.11
CA ARG A 85 5.98 -4.49 7.35
C ARG A 85 6.95 -3.33 7.52
N TYR A 86 8.12 -3.63 8.06
CA TYR A 86 9.18 -2.63 8.21
C TYR A 86 10.01 -2.56 6.93
N GLY A 87 10.54 -1.37 6.68
CA GLY A 87 11.44 -1.15 5.57
C GLY A 87 12.26 0.10 5.80
N PRO A 88 13.02 0.50 4.79
CA PRO A 88 13.95 1.63 4.97
C PRO A 88 13.26 2.98 5.06
N ARG A 89 12.04 3.09 4.58
CA ARG A 89 11.32 4.36 4.66
C ARG A 89 9.84 4.11 4.59
N ALA A 90 9.06 5.12 4.96
CA ALA A 90 7.61 5.03 4.95
C ALA A 90 7.10 5.16 3.52
N LEU A 91 6.40 4.13 3.06
CA LEU A 91 5.74 4.20 1.77
C LEU A 91 4.66 3.13 1.70
N VAL A 92 3.80 3.23 0.70
CA VAL A 92 2.78 2.23 0.45
C VAL A 92 2.95 1.71 -0.97
N VAL A 93 2.99 0.40 -1.10
CA VAL A 93 3.07 -0.25 -2.40
C VAL A 93 1.69 -0.82 -2.69
N VAL A 94 1.11 -0.40 -3.79
CA VAL A 94 -0.22 -0.84 -4.18
C VAL A 94 -0.12 -1.54 -5.52
N THR A 95 -0.71 -2.72 -5.60
CA THR A 95 -0.79 -3.47 -6.84
C THR A 95 -2.25 -3.77 -7.14
N VAL A 96 -2.68 -3.47 -8.33
CA VAL A 96 -4.02 -3.78 -8.80
C VAL A 96 -3.87 -4.62 -10.05
N GLN A 97 -4.49 -5.78 -10.06
CA GLN A 97 -4.34 -6.70 -11.19
C GLN A 97 -5.65 -7.44 -11.43
N PRO A 98 -5.91 -7.82 -12.68
CA PRO A 98 -7.13 -8.57 -12.98
C PRO A 98 -7.13 -9.93 -12.28
N MET A 99 -8.33 -10.41 -11.99
CA MET A 99 -8.50 -11.73 -11.41
C MET A 99 -8.34 -12.86 -12.42
N THR A 100 -8.06 -12.52 -13.66
CA THR A 100 -7.90 -13.54 -14.70
C THR A 100 -6.58 -14.27 -14.49
N THR A 101 -6.44 -15.40 -15.14
CA THR A 101 -5.20 -16.17 -15.08
C THR A 101 -4.18 -15.71 -16.11
N VAL A 102 -4.46 -14.66 -16.85
CA VAL A 102 -3.58 -14.18 -17.90
C VAL A 102 -2.51 -13.28 -17.26
N PRO A 103 -1.27 -13.75 -17.15
CA PRO A 103 -0.28 -13.01 -16.37
C PRO A 103 0.16 -11.68 -16.96
N HIS A 104 0.03 -11.51 -18.27
CA HIS A 104 0.46 -10.26 -18.88
C HIS A 104 -0.43 -9.08 -18.52
N ARG A 105 -1.51 -9.33 -17.82
CA ARG A 105 -2.40 -8.26 -17.39
C ARG A 105 -2.05 -7.70 -16.02
N ASN A 106 -1.00 -8.19 -15.42
CA ASN A 106 -0.54 -7.66 -14.15
C ASN A 106 -0.02 -6.25 -14.37
N VAL A 107 -0.56 -5.32 -13.61
CA VAL A 107 -0.19 -3.93 -13.77
C VAL A 107 0.00 -3.32 -12.37
N PRO A 108 1.21 -3.38 -11.84
CA PRO A 108 1.45 -2.81 -10.52
C PRO A 108 1.39 -1.29 -10.55
N VAL A 109 0.79 -0.74 -9.51
CA VAL A 109 0.84 0.69 -9.28
C VAL A 109 2.12 0.98 -8.54
N GLN A 110 2.83 1.99 -9.00
CA GLN A 110 4.14 2.31 -8.45
C GLN A 110 4.09 2.62 -6.97
N SER A 111 5.20 2.42 -6.30
CA SER A 111 5.34 2.80 -4.91
C SER A 111 5.08 4.27 -4.75
N VAL A 112 4.39 4.63 -3.69
CA VAL A 112 4.03 6.01 -3.44
C VAL A 112 4.50 6.39 -2.05
N PRO A 113 5.19 7.53 -1.90
CA PRO A 113 5.54 8.00 -0.57
C PRO A 113 4.27 8.16 0.26
N PHE A 114 4.30 7.66 1.46
CA PHE A 114 3.13 7.68 2.30
C PHE A 114 3.29 8.75 3.37
N SER A 115 3.24 9.98 2.94
CA SER A 115 3.49 11.09 3.86
C SER A 115 2.46 11.16 4.97
N VAL A 116 1.21 10.83 4.66
CA VAL A 116 0.17 10.86 5.69
C VAL A 116 0.50 9.88 6.80
N LEU A 117 0.86 8.67 6.43
CA LEU A 117 1.21 7.66 7.42
C LEU A 117 2.47 8.06 8.17
N GLY A 118 3.41 8.61 7.46
CA GLY A 118 4.66 9.02 8.07
C GLY A 118 4.46 10.07 9.14
N GLU A 119 3.65 11.06 8.85
CA GLU A 119 3.42 12.11 9.83
C GLU A 119 2.69 11.59 11.04
N SER A 120 1.67 10.79 10.83
CA SER A 120 0.93 10.31 11.98
C SER A 120 1.81 9.41 12.83
N ASN A 121 2.74 8.74 12.23
CA ASN A 121 3.66 7.91 12.99
C ASN A 121 4.67 8.73 13.75
N GLY A 122 5.08 9.83 13.17
CA GLY A 122 6.03 10.66 13.84
C GLY A 122 5.59 11.03 15.21
N SER A 123 4.31 11.31 15.35
CA SER A 123 3.79 11.68 16.64
C SER A 123 3.73 10.51 17.61
N GLY A 124 3.71 9.31 17.11
CA GLY A 124 3.62 8.15 17.96
C GLY A 124 4.93 7.65 18.47
N GLU A 125 5.99 8.23 18.05
CA GLU A 125 7.32 7.79 18.50
C GLU A 125 7.70 8.24 19.88
#